data_9dd6dc97293d1f2613c61f55c652a6e7
#
_entry.id   9dd6dc97293d1f2613c61f55c652a6e7
#
_cell.length_a   1.000
_cell.length_b   1.000
_cell.length_c   1.000
_cell.angle_alpha   90.00
_cell.angle_beta   90.00
_cell.angle_gamma   90.00
#
_symmetry.space_group_name_H-M   'P 1'
#
loop_
_entity.id
_entity.type
_entity.pdbx_description
1 polymer ?
#
loop_
_entity_poly.entity_id
_entity_poly.type
_entity_poly.pdbx_seq_one_letter_code
_entity_poly.pdbx_strand_id
1 'polypeptide(L)'
;MNIAIDPAQAMPYDVEAIRRDFPILSMKVNGRDLVYLDNGASAQKPQAVIDRMVRLMTTEYANVHRGLHYLANASTEAYEEAREIVRGYLGAASTDEIIFTKSVTEALNLVAASLGQSIGEGDEIVLSIMEHHSNIVPW
;
A
#
# COMPACT_ATOMS: atom_id res chain seq x y z
N MET A 1 12.37 9.73 -19.32
CA MET A 1 12.28 11.20 -19.25
C MET A 1 12.75 11.60 -17.86
N ASN A 2 13.99 12.11 -17.69
CA ASN A 2 14.49 12.57 -16.39
C ASN A 2 13.86 13.93 -16.09
N ILE A 3 12.89 13.96 -15.20
CA ILE A 3 12.39 15.22 -14.64
C ILE A 3 13.43 15.64 -13.58
N ALA A 4 14.36 16.49 -13.95
CA ALA A 4 15.23 17.16 -12.99
C ALA A 4 14.35 18.11 -12.17
N ILE A 5 14.10 17.76 -10.91
CA ILE A 5 13.44 18.67 -9.96
C ILE A 5 14.47 19.76 -9.64
N ASP A 6 14.12 21.02 -9.93
CA ASP A 6 14.91 22.17 -9.53
C ASP A 6 14.99 22.22 -7.99
N PRO A 7 16.19 22.07 -7.38
CA PRO A 7 16.32 22.09 -5.92
C PRO A 7 15.84 23.40 -5.27
N ALA A 8 15.74 24.49 -6.01
CA ALA A 8 15.23 25.78 -5.54
C ALA A 8 13.69 25.83 -5.45
N GLN A 9 12.99 24.86 -6.06
CA GLN A 9 11.52 24.71 -6.02
C GLN A 9 11.05 23.59 -5.08
N ALA A 10 11.97 22.83 -4.49
CA ALA A 10 11.60 21.83 -3.49
C ALA A 10 11.10 22.55 -2.24
N MET A 11 9.81 22.42 -1.93
CA MET A 11 9.30 22.85 -0.62
C MET A 11 10.10 22.14 0.48
N PRO A 12 10.54 22.86 1.54
CA PRO A 12 11.27 22.22 2.62
C PRO A 12 10.42 21.09 3.21
N TYR A 13 11.03 19.91 3.36
CA TYR A 13 10.39 18.74 3.94
C TYR A 13 10.12 19.00 5.43
N ASP A 14 8.88 19.36 5.77
CA ASP A 14 8.46 19.66 7.14
C ASP A 14 8.13 18.36 7.88
N VAL A 15 9.14 17.81 8.54
CA VAL A 15 9.02 16.58 9.33
C VAL A 15 7.97 16.71 10.43
N GLU A 16 7.89 17.87 11.09
CA GLU A 16 6.95 18.09 12.19
C GLU A 16 5.50 18.20 11.69
N ALA A 17 5.27 18.77 10.52
CA ALA A 17 3.96 18.75 9.89
C ALA A 17 3.52 17.31 9.59
N ILE A 18 4.39 16.52 8.97
CA ILE A 18 4.11 15.11 8.64
C ILE A 18 3.88 14.28 9.92
N ARG A 19 4.69 14.47 10.95
CA ARG A 19 4.52 13.75 12.22
C ARG A 19 3.15 14.00 12.86
N ARG A 20 2.57 15.21 12.72
CA ARG A 20 1.24 15.52 13.24
C ARG A 20 0.12 14.70 12.60
N ASP A 21 0.33 14.21 11.38
CA ASP A 21 -0.64 13.36 10.70
C ASP A 21 -0.74 11.95 11.34
N PHE A 22 0.25 11.56 12.16
CA PHE A 22 0.31 10.25 12.79
C PHE A 22 0.05 10.35 14.30
N PRO A 23 -1.18 10.10 14.77
CA PRO A 23 -1.56 10.30 16.19
C PRO A 23 -0.68 9.54 17.18
N ILE A 24 -0.24 8.33 16.82
CA ILE A 24 0.58 7.48 17.67
C ILE A 24 1.93 8.12 18.02
N LEU A 25 2.46 8.98 17.14
CA LEU A 25 3.76 9.62 17.36
C LEU A 25 3.71 10.72 18.43
N SER A 26 2.52 11.11 18.92
CA SER A 26 2.34 12.00 20.06
C SER A 26 2.45 11.30 21.41
N MET A 27 2.53 9.95 21.42
CA MET A 27 2.63 9.19 22.66
C MET A 27 3.97 9.41 23.37
N LYS A 28 3.93 9.26 24.69
CA LYS A 28 5.14 9.21 25.53
C LYS A 28 5.33 7.81 26.07
N VAL A 29 6.56 7.33 26.00
CA VAL A 29 6.99 6.05 26.56
C VAL A 29 8.02 6.34 27.64
N ASN A 30 7.74 5.95 28.87
CA ASN A 30 8.62 6.23 30.03
C ASN A 30 8.95 7.74 30.19
N GLY A 31 7.98 8.62 29.91
CA GLY A 31 8.12 10.07 29.99
C GLY A 31 8.89 10.74 28.85
N ARG A 32 9.32 9.99 27.83
CA ARG A 32 10.01 10.48 26.65
C ARG A 32 9.11 10.34 25.40
N ASP A 33 9.33 11.17 24.39
CA ASP A 33 8.60 11.07 23.13
C ASP A 33 8.89 9.74 22.45
N LEU A 34 7.84 9.16 21.84
CA LEU A 34 7.97 7.91 21.10
C LEU A 34 8.92 8.06 19.91
N VAL A 35 9.94 7.20 19.88
CA VAL A 35 10.77 6.95 18.69
C VAL A 35 10.37 5.58 18.14
N TYR A 36 9.84 5.55 16.92
CA TYR A 36 9.40 4.33 16.25
C TYR A 36 10.17 4.13 14.94
N LEU A 37 10.98 3.09 14.85
CA LEU A 37 11.89 2.82 13.73
C LEU A 37 11.57 1.51 13.00
N ASP A 38 10.41 0.90 13.26
CA ASP A 38 10.02 -0.41 12.74
C ASP A 38 8.87 -0.34 11.71
N ASN A 39 8.79 0.75 10.95
CA ASN A 39 7.77 0.91 9.91
C ASN A 39 7.90 -0.13 8.76
N GLY A 40 9.09 -0.72 8.59
CA GLY A 40 9.31 -1.80 7.63
C GLY A 40 8.49 -3.05 7.94
N ALA A 41 8.34 -3.38 9.24
CA ALA A 41 7.50 -4.49 9.70
C ALA A 41 6.04 -4.08 9.87
N SER A 42 5.78 -2.91 10.46
CA SER A 42 4.43 -2.43 10.76
C SER A 42 4.33 -0.92 10.61
N ALA A 43 3.93 -0.44 9.45
CA ALA A 43 3.76 0.98 9.18
C ALA A 43 2.67 1.59 10.07
N GLN A 44 2.98 2.70 10.72
CA GLN A 44 2.00 3.47 11.47
C GLN A 44 0.98 4.12 10.54
N LYS A 45 -0.22 4.38 11.07
CA LYS A 45 -1.34 4.87 10.27
C LYS A 45 -1.54 6.36 10.47
N PRO A 46 -1.59 7.16 9.41
CA PRO A 46 -2.01 8.55 9.51
C PRO A 46 -3.49 8.65 9.86
N GLN A 47 -3.89 9.78 10.46
CA GLN A 47 -5.27 10.02 10.88
C GLN A 47 -6.27 9.83 9.73
N ALA A 48 -5.94 10.27 8.52
CA ALA A 48 -6.79 10.11 7.35
C ALA A 48 -7.14 8.65 7.05
N VAL A 49 -6.20 7.71 7.25
CA VAL A 49 -6.45 6.27 7.09
C VAL A 49 -7.35 5.74 8.19
N ILE A 50 -7.13 6.17 9.44
CA ILE A 50 -7.96 5.78 10.59
C ILE A 50 -9.40 6.24 10.36
N ASP A 51 -9.58 7.51 9.99
CA ASP A 51 -10.90 8.10 9.74
C ASP A 51 -11.62 7.40 8.58
N ARG A 52 -10.89 7.07 7.50
CA ARG A 52 -11.47 6.33 6.37
C ARG A 52 -11.93 4.93 6.77
N MET A 53 -11.16 4.23 7.61
CA MET A 53 -11.56 2.91 8.14
C MET A 53 -12.78 3.01 9.04
N VAL A 54 -12.83 3.99 9.95
CA VAL A 54 -13.98 4.23 10.83
C VAL A 54 -15.22 4.55 10.00
N ARG A 55 -15.12 5.43 9.03
CA ARG A 55 -16.21 5.78 8.12
C ARG A 55 -16.75 4.56 7.38
N LEU A 56 -15.86 3.73 6.81
CA LEU A 56 -16.27 2.50 6.14
C LEU A 56 -17.09 1.61 7.08
N MET A 57 -16.58 1.35 8.29
CA MET A 57 -17.23 0.45 9.24
C MET A 57 -18.55 0.99 9.79
N THR A 58 -18.70 2.29 9.90
CA THR A 58 -19.87 2.92 10.53
C THR A 58 -20.97 3.30 9.55
N THR A 59 -20.65 3.55 8.28
CA THR A 59 -21.63 4.13 7.34
C THR A 59 -21.69 3.49 5.96
N GLU A 60 -20.70 2.67 5.56
CA GLU A 60 -20.58 2.20 4.17
C GLU A 60 -20.36 0.67 4.06
N TYR A 61 -20.23 -0.06 5.17
CA TYR A 61 -19.81 -1.46 5.17
C TYR A 61 -20.83 -2.40 4.52
N ALA A 62 -20.47 -3.00 3.39
CA ALA A 62 -21.21 -4.04 2.70
C ALA A 62 -20.30 -4.85 1.76
N ASN A 63 -20.84 -5.92 1.17
CA ASN A 63 -20.13 -6.69 0.14
C ASN A 63 -19.94 -5.87 -1.12
N VAL A 64 -18.69 -5.75 -1.56
CA VAL A 64 -18.34 -5.15 -2.85
C VAL A 64 -18.78 -6.05 -4.02
N HIS A 65 -19.20 -5.44 -5.15
CA HIS A 65 -19.56 -6.05 -6.43
C HIS A 65 -20.76 -7.03 -6.42
N ARG A 66 -21.42 -7.26 -5.28
CA ARG A 66 -22.44 -8.31 -5.18
C ARG A 66 -23.80 -7.87 -4.63
N GLY A 67 -23.94 -6.63 -4.22
CA GLY A 67 -25.18 -6.11 -3.68
C GLY A 67 -25.90 -5.18 -4.65
N LEU A 68 -27.24 -5.16 -4.60
CA LEU A 68 -28.06 -4.22 -5.37
C LEU A 68 -28.63 -3.09 -4.50
N HIS A 69 -28.15 -2.97 -3.25
CA HIS A 69 -28.60 -1.96 -2.30
C HIS A 69 -27.56 -0.85 -2.13
N TYR A 70 -27.99 0.28 -1.56
CA TYR A 70 -27.18 1.48 -1.39
C TYR A 70 -25.78 1.25 -0.80
N LEU A 71 -25.69 0.50 0.31
CA LEU A 71 -24.39 0.28 0.97
C LEU A 71 -23.44 -0.54 0.12
N ALA A 72 -23.94 -1.53 -0.64
CA ALA A 72 -23.08 -2.32 -1.53
C ALA A 72 -22.57 -1.48 -2.70
N ASN A 73 -23.39 -0.59 -3.24
CA ASN A 73 -22.95 0.34 -4.29
C ASN A 73 -21.90 1.31 -3.72
N ALA A 74 -22.15 1.92 -2.57
CA ALA A 74 -21.20 2.84 -1.94
C ALA A 74 -19.84 2.17 -1.63
N SER A 75 -19.87 0.94 -1.09
CA SER A 75 -18.65 0.16 -0.86
C SER A 75 -17.92 -0.17 -2.17
N THR A 76 -18.64 -0.51 -3.22
CA THR A 76 -18.07 -0.83 -4.53
C THR A 76 -17.44 0.40 -5.17
N GLU A 77 -18.13 1.52 -5.18
CA GLU A 77 -17.62 2.79 -5.70
C GLU A 77 -16.34 3.21 -4.99
N ALA A 78 -16.33 3.16 -3.65
CA ALA A 78 -15.15 3.51 -2.87
C ALA A 78 -13.96 2.55 -3.10
N TYR A 79 -14.23 1.27 -3.34
CA TYR A 79 -13.20 0.27 -3.65
C TYR A 79 -12.58 0.51 -5.03
N GLU A 80 -13.40 0.78 -6.05
CA GLU A 80 -12.92 1.05 -7.41
C GLU A 80 -12.26 2.42 -7.52
N GLU A 81 -12.73 3.43 -6.77
CA GLU A 81 -12.03 4.72 -6.65
C GLU A 81 -10.62 4.55 -6.06
N ALA A 82 -10.47 3.73 -5.02
CA ALA A 82 -9.16 3.42 -4.47
C ALA A 82 -8.25 2.74 -5.49
N ARG A 83 -8.78 1.84 -6.33
CA ARG A 83 -8.05 1.19 -7.42
C ARG A 83 -7.56 2.21 -8.45
N GLU A 84 -8.42 3.15 -8.84
CA GLU A 84 -8.09 4.21 -9.79
C GLU A 84 -7.00 5.15 -9.23
N ILE A 85 -7.07 5.51 -7.95
CA ILE A 85 -6.04 6.32 -7.28
C ILE A 85 -4.69 5.60 -7.32
N VAL A 86 -4.65 4.29 -6.99
CA VAL A 86 -3.42 3.49 -7.04
C VAL A 86 -2.91 3.36 -8.47
N ARG A 87 -3.81 3.14 -9.45
CA ARG A 87 -3.45 3.14 -10.87
C ARG A 87 -2.73 4.43 -11.28
N GLY A 88 -3.30 5.57 -10.93
CA GLY A 88 -2.71 6.88 -11.24
C GLY A 88 -1.36 7.09 -10.54
N TYR A 89 -1.25 6.69 -9.28
CA TYR A 89 -0.01 6.80 -8.49
C TYR A 89 1.14 5.96 -9.08
N LEU A 90 0.85 4.74 -9.53
CA LEU A 90 1.83 3.83 -10.13
C LEU A 90 2.09 4.12 -11.61
N GLY A 91 1.27 4.94 -12.27
CA GLY A 91 1.35 5.18 -13.70
C GLY A 91 0.92 3.98 -14.56
N ALA A 92 0.08 3.09 -14.01
CA ALA A 92 -0.43 1.95 -14.75
C ALA A 92 -1.42 2.38 -15.86
N ALA A 93 -1.46 1.64 -16.96
CA ALA A 93 -2.30 1.98 -18.12
C ALA A 93 -3.78 1.69 -17.87
N SER A 94 -4.09 0.63 -17.11
CA SER A 94 -5.45 0.20 -16.78
C SER A 94 -5.60 -0.15 -15.31
N THR A 95 -6.81 -0.02 -14.79
CA THR A 95 -7.18 -0.55 -13.45
C THR A 95 -7.07 -2.07 -13.37
N ASP A 96 -7.11 -2.78 -14.49
CA ASP A 96 -6.93 -4.24 -14.56
C ASP A 96 -5.50 -4.66 -14.18
N GLU A 97 -4.53 -3.74 -14.23
CA GLU A 97 -3.17 -3.97 -13.79
C GLU A 97 -2.99 -3.83 -12.26
N ILE A 98 -4.04 -3.39 -11.55
CA ILE A 98 -3.99 -3.19 -10.10
C ILE A 98 -4.70 -4.34 -9.39
N ILE A 99 -3.94 -5.14 -8.68
CA ILE A 99 -4.44 -6.28 -7.90
C ILE A 99 -4.15 -6.02 -6.42
N PHE A 100 -5.20 -5.90 -5.61
CA PHE A 100 -5.06 -5.79 -4.17
C PHE A 100 -4.85 -7.17 -3.54
N THR A 101 -3.82 -7.28 -2.69
CA THR A 101 -3.49 -8.48 -1.92
C THR A 101 -3.43 -8.16 -0.43
N LYS A 102 -3.42 -9.19 0.42
CA LYS A 102 -3.37 -9.02 1.88
C LYS A 102 -1.97 -8.67 2.39
N SER A 103 -0.93 -8.96 1.60
CA SER A 103 0.46 -8.71 1.98
C SER A 103 1.39 -8.82 0.78
N VAL A 104 2.62 -8.30 0.93
CA VAL A 104 3.70 -8.51 -0.05
C VAL A 104 3.99 -10.00 -0.25
N THR A 105 3.92 -10.81 0.80
CA THR A 105 4.10 -12.27 0.69
C THR A 105 3.07 -12.89 -0.25
N GLU A 106 1.80 -12.53 -0.13
CA GLU A 106 0.75 -13.01 -1.05
C GLU A 106 1.00 -12.51 -2.47
N ALA A 107 1.37 -11.24 -2.64
CA ALA A 107 1.66 -10.66 -3.95
C ALA A 107 2.81 -11.39 -4.66
N LEU A 108 3.90 -11.64 -3.96
CA LEU A 108 5.06 -12.37 -4.52
C LEU A 108 4.71 -13.81 -4.86
N ASN A 109 3.95 -14.50 -4.02
CA ASN A 109 3.47 -15.86 -4.34
C ASN A 109 2.52 -15.87 -5.53
N LEU A 110 1.64 -14.87 -5.67
CA LEU A 110 0.77 -14.73 -6.83
C LEU A 110 1.59 -14.54 -8.13
N VAL A 111 2.60 -13.68 -8.09
CA VAL A 111 3.51 -13.45 -9.24
C VAL A 111 4.27 -14.73 -9.57
N ALA A 112 4.87 -15.41 -8.57
CA ALA A 112 5.61 -16.65 -8.77
C ALA A 112 4.72 -17.76 -9.36
N ALA A 113 3.51 -17.93 -8.83
CA ALA A 113 2.57 -18.93 -9.33
C ALA A 113 2.07 -18.65 -10.75
N SER A 114 1.91 -17.36 -11.10
CA SER A 114 1.39 -16.95 -12.41
C SER A 114 2.50 -16.92 -13.46
N LEU A 115 3.59 -16.21 -13.19
CA LEU A 115 4.73 -16.07 -14.11
C LEU A 115 5.53 -17.35 -14.22
N GLY A 116 5.66 -18.11 -13.12
CA GLY A 116 6.36 -19.40 -13.08
C GLY A 116 5.85 -20.42 -14.09
N GLN A 117 4.59 -20.32 -14.52
CA GLN A 117 4.04 -21.19 -15.58
C GLN A 117 4.68 -20.94 -16.95
N SER A 118 5.28 -19.78 -17.17
CA SER A 118 5.98 -19.42 -18.41
C SER A 118 7.49 -19.61 -18.34
N ILE A 119 8.03 -19.97 -17.16
CA ILE A 119 9.46 -20.20 -16.94
C ILE A 119 9.74 -21.68 -17.20
N GLY A 120 10.74 -21.97 -18.04
CA GLY A 120 11.10 -23.31 -18.45
C GLY A 120 12.58 -23.62 -18.30
N GLU A 121 13.00 -24.77 -18.83
CA GLU A 121 14.40 -25.18 -18.80
C GLU A 121 15.32 -24.19 -19.52
N GLY A 122 16.32 -23.69 -18.82
CA GLY A 122 17.27 -22.68 -19.31
C GLY A 122 16.95 -21.24 -18.94
N ASP A 123 15.77 -20.97 -18.39
CA ASP A 123 15.45 -19.66 -17.83
C ASP A 123 16.09 -19.49 -16.44
N GLU A 124 16.43 -18.26 -16.09
CA GLU A 124 17.08 -17.94 -14.83
C GLU A 124 16.28 -16.89 -14.04
N ILE A 125 16.19 -17.08 -12.73
CA ILE A 125 15.65 -16.10 -11.79
C ILE A 125 16.81 -15.57 -10.95
N VAL A 126 17.08 -14.26 -11.08
CA VAL A 126 18.17 -13.61 -10.36
C VAL A 126 17.61 -12.93 -9.10
N LEU A 127 18.13 -13.32 -7.95
CA LEU A 127 17.77 -12.78 -6.64
C LEU A 127 19.01 -12.23 -5.94
N SER A 128 18.84 -11.17 -5.14
CA SER A 128 19.91 -10.69 -4.27
C SER A 128 19.93 -11.49 -2.96
N ILE A 129 21.10 -11.56 -2.31
CA ILE A 129 21.22 -12.17 -0.97
C ILE A 129 20.52 -11.34 0.11
N MET A 130 20.16 -10.09 -0.20
CA MET A 130 19.49 -9.16 0.71
C MET A 130 17.98 -9.27 0.68
N GLU A 131 17.42 -10.15 -0.17
CA GLU A 131 15.97 -10.32 -0.28
C GLU A 131 15.36 -10.85 1.02
N HIS A 132 14.16 -10.37 1.31
CA HIS A 132 13.33 -11.02 2.31
C HIS A 132 12.90 -12.40 1.80
N HIS A 133 12.83 -13.41 2.68
CA HIS A 133 12.54 -14.79 2.24
C HIS A 133 11.19 -14.97 1.56
N SER A 134 10.24 -14.04 1.72
CA SER A 134 9.01 -14.03 0.90
C SER A 134 9.27 -13.87 -0.61
N ASN A 135 10.46 -13.34 -1.00
CA ASN A 135 10.89 -13.21 -2.38
C ASN A 135 11.99 -14.23 -2.77
N ILE A 136 12.33 -15.17 -1.89
CA ILE A 136 13.28 -16.24 -2.18
C ILE A 136 12.54 -17.58 -2.32
N VAL A 137 11.70 -17.90 -1.33
CA VAL A 137 11.05 -19.21 -1.21
C VAL A 137 10.08 -19.57 -2.35
N PRO A 138 9.32 -18.64 -2.94
CA PRO A 138 8.36 -18.97 -3.98
C PRO A 138 8.98 -19.38 -5.32
N TRP A 139 10.23 -19.00 -5.56
CA TRP A 139 10.98 -19.30 -6.78
C TRP A 139 11.77 -20.59 -6.65
#